data_c8c75eff4d85e6fac1679a85741069bd
#
_entry.id   c8c75eff4d85e6fac1679a85741069bd
#
_cell.length_a   1.000
_cell.length_b   1.000
_cell.length_c   1.000
_cell.angle_alpha   90.00
_cell.angle_beta   90.00
_cell.angle_gamma   90.00
#
_symmetry.space_group_name_H-M   'P 1'
#
loop_
_entity.id
_entity.type
_entity.pdbx_description
1 polymer ?
#
loop_
_entity_poly.entity_id
_entity_poly.type
_entity_poly.pdbx_seq_one_letter_code
_entity_poly.pdbx_strand_id
1 'polypeptide(L)'
;MKPGGLLLAAIAMSAAYAAAAGAQTPSTNLPVVWVLSTGGTISGRGASPTALAEYKSGSMLGAELVAGVPEITQFADVKVEQIVNVGSPDITLDNWLTIARRINRIFAEDPKVAGVVITHGTSTLEETAYFLNLTVRDERPVVLVGAQRPATAISADGPLNLLNAIRTAAAPEARGKGVMIVMNDEINAAREVTKTNTYRLETFRAPELGFLGYVDADRVSFYRSSTKRHTSRSEFDVSSITALPKVDIVYSYVESNPAMIQALVASGDRGIVFAATGAGTLSSFEKQALQPVLAMPQATRPVLVRSSRTGNGRVIAREDYDAMGLIPADTLSPQKARILLMLALTRTRDPNEIKRIFTEY
;
A
#
# COMPACT_ATOMS: atom_id res chain seq x y z
N MET A 1 40.99 -24.90 75.99
CA MET A 1 41.77 -23.89 75.26
C MET A 1 40.91 -23.42 74.06
N LYS A 2 40.69 -22.12 73.90
CA LYS A 2 39.66 -21.49 73.07
C LYS A 2 40.02 -21.58 71.57
N PRO A 3 39.01 -21.77 70.69
CA PRO A 3 39.12 -21.38 69.30
C PRO A 3 38.56 -19.98 69.12
N GLY A 4 39.27 -19.10 68.56
CA GLY A 4 38.81 -17.76 68.16
C GLY A 4 39.43 -17.29 66.88
N GLY A 5 38.59 -16.86 66.00
CA GLY A 5 39.03 -15.93 64.95
C GLY A 5 39.15 -16.44 63.50
N LEU A 6 38.02 -16.56 62.83
CA LEU A 6 37.95 -16.48 61.38
C LEU A 6 36.49 -16.20 60.95
N LEU A 7 36.06 -14.96 61.12
CA LEU A 7 34.75 -14.51 60.59
C LEU A 7 34.73 -12.98 60.52
N LEU A 8 35.48 -12.35 59.59
CA LEU A 8 35.42 -10.90 59.33
C LEU A 8 36.26 -10.53 58.07
N ALA A 9 35.97 -11.16 56.90
CA ALA A 9 36.59 -10.75 55.64
C ALA A 9 35.73 -11.04 54.41
N ALA A 10 34.39 -11.02 54.53
CA ALA A 10 33.49 -11.34 53.40
C ALA A 10 32.32 -10.33 53.20
N ILE A 11 32.41 -9.09 53.71
CA ILE A 11 31.37 -8.07 53.54
C ILE A 11 31.92 -6.73 53.00
N ALA A 12 32.93 -6.75 52.16
CA ALA A 12 33.47 -5.52 51.56
C ALA A 12 33.65 -5.57 50.04
N MET A 13 32.98 -6.51 49.33
CA MET A 13 33.12 -6.62 47.86
C MET A 13 31.81 -6.61 47.08
N SER A 14 30.67 -6.20 47.67
CA SER A 14 29.37 -6.14 47.01
C SER A 14 28.82 -4.71 46.79
N ALA A 15 29.61 -3.67 46.97
CA ALA A 15 29.18 -2.27 46.85
C ALA A 15 29.77 -1.51 45.62
N ALA A 16 30.46 -2.19 44.71
CA ALA A 16 31.14 -1.51 43.59
C ALA A 16 30.59 -1.87 42.17
N TYR A 17 29.45 -2.56 42.06
CA TYR A 17 28.84 -2.91 40.77
C TYR A 17 27.52 -2.21 40.46
N ALA A 18 27.12 -1.20 41.18
CA ALA A 18 25.85 -0.49 41.02
C ALA A 18 25.98 0.95 40.48
N ALA A 19 27.07 1.30 39.79
CA ALA A 19 27.28 2.67 39.34
C ALA A 19 27.86 2.74 37.90
N ALA A 20 27.30 2.00 36.95
CA ALA A 20 27.56 2.21 35.54
C ALA A 20 26.39 1.80 34.63
N ALA A 21 25.14 1.91 35.10
CA ALA A 21 24.02 2.10 34.23
C ALA A 21 24.05 3.59 33.84
N GLY A 22 24.93 3.94 32.90
CA GLY A 22 24.91 5.24 32.24
C GLY A 22 23.52 5.43 31.67
N ALA A 23 22.75 6.35 32.23
CA ALA A 23 21.56 6.87 31.59
C ALA A 23 22.04 7.41 30.24
N GLN A 24 21.80 6.64 29.16
CA GLN A 24 21.90 7.18 27.81
C GLN A 24 20.89 8.32 27.78
N THR A 25 21.39 9.54 27.80
CA THR A 25 20.61 10.73 27.46
C THR A 25 19.92 10.42 26.12
N PRO A 26 18.59 10.51 26.02
CA PRO A 26 17.90 10.29 24.74
C PRO A 26 18.55 11.21 23.72
N SER A 27 19.00 10.69 22.60
CA SER A 27 19.50 11.50 21.53
C SER A 27 18.39 12.47 21.14
N THR A 28 18.64 13.78 21.22
CA THR A 28 17.66 14.84 21.00
C THR A 28 17.22 14.97 19.52
N ASN A 29 17.46 13.96 18.71
CA ASN A 29 17.22 14.01 17.27
C ASN A 29 16.47 12.76 16.79
N LEU A 30 15.19 12.69 17.14
CA LEU A 30 14.30 11.64 16.63
C LEU A 30 14.10 11.79 15.11
N PRO A 31 13.92 10.69 14.35
CA PRO A 31 13.63 10.76 12.93
C PRO A 31 12.31 11.50 12.69
N VAL A 32 12.30 12.40 11.71
CA VAL A 32 11.11 13.16 11.33
C VAL A 32 10.23 12.27 10.43
N VAL A 33 8.98 12.05 10.82
CA VAL A 33 7.97 11.30 10.04
C VAL A 33 6.76 12.18 9.76
N TRP A 34 6.35 12.25 8.49
CA TRP A 34 5.10 12.89 8.13
C TRP A 34 3.95 11.91 8.16
N VAL A 35 2.81 12.32 8.74
CA VAL A 35 1.53 11.60 8.67
C VAL A 35 0.59 12.39 7.77
N LEU A 36 0.27 11.85 6.61
CA LEU A 36 -0.73 12.38 5.67
C LEU A 36 -2.05 11.64 5.90
N SER A 37 -3.07 12.33 6.37
CA SER A 37 -4.34 11.70 6.72
C SER A 37 -5.36 11.83 5.60
N THR A 38 -6.05 10.71 5.28
CA THR A 38 -7.10 10.68 4.25
C THR A 38 -8.48 10.26 4.78
N GLY A 39 -8.58 9.90 6.07
CA GLY A 39 -9.82 9.43 6.68
C GLY A 39 -9.86 7.91 6.85
N GLY A 40 -11.00 7.30 6.52
CA GLY A 40 -11.22 5.85 6.62
C GLY A 40 -11.69 5.38 8.00
N THR A 41 -11.71 4.05 8.19
CA THR A 41 -12.14 3.37 9.42
C THR A 41 -11.25 3.71 10.61
N ILE A 42 -9.95 3.86 10.40
CA ILE A 42 -8.97 4.20 11.44
C ILE A 42 -9.33 5.52 12.14
N SER A 43 -9.97 6.44 11.43
CA SER A 43 -10.50 7.71 11.93
C SER A 43 -12.03 7.70 12.12
N GLY A 44 -12.64 6.51 12.10
CA GLY A 44 -14.07 6.32 12.23
C GLY A 44 -14.57 6.35 13.68
N ARG A 45 -15.77 6.87 13.89
CA ARG A 45 -16.46 6.85 15.19
C ARG A 45 -17.81 6.16 15.07
N GLY A 46 -18.01 5.10 15.85
CA GLY A 46 -19.31 4.45 16.07
C GLY A 46 -20.03 5.03 17.29
N ALA A 47 -21.33 4.77 17.35
CA ALA A 47 -22.19 5.25 18.44
C ALA A 47 -21.90 4.56 19.79
N SER A 48 -21.29 3.36 19.77
CA SER A 48 -20.91 2.62 20.97
C SER A 48 -19.63 1.80 20.71
N PRO A 49 -18.95 1.30 21.76
CA PRO A 49 -17.79 0.43 21.59
C PRO A 49 -18.05 -0.89 20.85
N THR A 50 -19.30 -1.31 20.73
CA THR A 50 -19.73 -2.52 20.00
C THR A 50 -20.26 -2.23 18.61
N ALA A 51 -20.34 -0.97 18.19
CA ALA A 51 -20.73 -0.57 16.83
C ALA A 51 -19.54 -0.78 15.84
N LEU A 52 -19.34 -2.02 15.40
CA LEU A 52 -18.20 -2.42 14.57
C LEU A 52 -18.44 -2.22 13.06
N ALA A 53 -19.69 -2.24 12.62
CA ALA A 53 -20.09 -2.08 11.21
C ALA A 53 -20.76 -0.73 10.94
N GLU A 54 -21.50 -0.21 11.91
CA GLU A 54 -22.21 1.06 11.79
C GLU A 54 -21.41 2.19 12.45
N TYR A 55 -20.59 2.86 11.65
CA TYR A 55 -19.75 3.98 12.07
C TYR A 55 -19.59 4.99 10.96
N LYS A 56 -19.28 6.24 11.30
CA LYS A 56 -18.95 7.28 10.35
C LYS A 56 -17.43 7.29 10.11
N SER A 57 -17.00 6.91 8.91
CA SER A 57 -15.60 7.02 8.47
C SER A 57 -15.17 8.49 8.43
N GLY A 58 -13.88 8.77 8.66
CA GLY A 58 -13.34 10.12 8.57
C GLY A 58 -13.90 11.08 9.63
N SER A 59 -14.26 10.61 10.82
CA SER A 59 -14.82 11.44 11.89
C SER A 59 -13.76 12.12 12.76
N MET A 60 -12.50 11.63 12.70
CA MET A 60 -11.36 12.21 13.41
C MET A 60 -10.35 12.74 12.41
N LEU A 61 -9.71 13.85 12.75
CA LEU A 61 -8.61 14.38 11.97
C LEU A 61 -7.30 13.63 12.27
N GLY A 62 -6.33 13.68 11.35
CA GLY A 62 -5.04 13.04 11.52
C GLY A 62 -4.30 13.46 12.79
N ALA A 63 -4.40 14.73 13.17
CA ALA A 63 -3.81 15.24 14.41
C ALA A 63 -4.43 14.59 15.67
N GLU A 64 -5.74 14.34 15.67
CA GLU A 64 -6.42 13.65 16.77
C GLU A 64 -5.98 12.18 16.87
N LEU A 65 -5.79 11.52 15.71
CA LEU A 65 -5.29 10.13 15.66
C LEU A 65 -3.90 10.01 16.27
N VAL A 66 -2.98 10.90 15.88
CA VAL A 66 -1.60 10.91 16.40
C VAL A 66 -1.59 11.26 17.89
N ALA A 67 -2.37 12.26 18.32
CA ALA A 67 -2.49 12.62 19.74
C ALA A 67 -3.07 11.49 20.61
N GLY A 68 -3.88 10.61 20.02
CA GLY A 68 -4.45 9.44 20.68
C GLY A 68 -3.45 8.31 20.95
N VAL A 69 -2.20 8.43 20.46
CA VAL A 69 -1.13 7.43 20.63
C VAL A 69 0.16 8.15 21.08
N PRO A 70 0.22 8.62 22.34
CA PRO A 70 1.37 9.41 22.83
C PRO A 70 2.70 8.67 22.80
N GLU A 71 2.70 7.34 22.77
CA GLU A 71 3.89 6.49 22.64
C GLU A 71 4.69 6.74 21.36
N ILE A 72 4.07 7.30 20.33
CA ILE A 72 4.71 7.70 19.06
C ILE A 72 5.92 8.62 19.32
N THR A 73 5.83 9.50 20.31
CA THR A 73 6.90 10.45 20.65
C THR A 73 8.20 9.78 21.14
N GLN A 74 8.18 8.49 21.42
CA GLN A 74 9.38 7.72 21.74
C GLN A 74 10.17 7.31 20.47
N PHE A 75 9.54 7.31 19.30
CA PHE A 75 10.09 6.75 18.06
C PHE A 75 10.32 7.79 16.95
N ALA A 76 9.52 8.86 16.92
CA ALA A 76 9.60 9.87 15.86
C ALA A 76 9.12 11.25 16.30
N ASP A 77 9.70 12.30 15.66
CA ASP A 77 9.11 13.64 15.61
C ASP A 77 8.09 13.66 14.46
N VAL A 78 6.80 13.77 14.80
CA VAL A 78 5.71 13.59 13.83
C VAL A 78 5.11 14.92 13.39
N LYS A 79 5.09 15.14 12.08
CA LYS A 79 4.35 16.24 11.42
C LYS A 79 3.07 15.67 10.80
N VAL A 80 1.95 16.33 10.99
CA VAL A 80 0.64 15.85 10.52
C VAL A 80 0.04 16.83 9.52
N GLU A 81 -0.49 16.30 8.42
CA GLU A 81 -1.23 17.06 7.40
C GLU A 81 -2.49 16.29 6.99
N GLN A 82 -3.63 17.00 6.95
CA GLN A 82 -4.88 16.44 6.45
C GLN A 82 -4.98 16.69 4.94
N ILE A 83 -4.96 15.63 4.13
CA ILE A 83 -5.11 15.74 2.68
C ILE A 83 -6.58 15.74 2.28
N VAL A 84 -7.34 14.77 2.79
CA VAL A 84 -8.78 14.61 2.58
C VAL A 84 -9.35 13.85 3.79
N ASN A 85 -10.66 13.86 3.99
CA ASN A 85 -11.27 13.14 5.11
C ASN A 85 -12.54 12.42 4.66
N VAL A 86 -12.34 11.27 4.00
CA VAL A 86 -13.42 10.48 3.37
C VAL A 86 -13.31 9.00 3.69
N GLY A 87 -14.34 8.24 3.40
CA GLY A 87 -14.24 6.77 3.28
C GLY A 87 -13.38 6.41 2.06
N SER A 88 -12.64 5.30 2.12
CA SER A 88 -11.76 4.96 0.99
C SER A 88 -12.47 4.66 -0.33
N PRO A 89 -13.75 4.22 -0.40
CA PRO A 89 -14.46 4.15 -1.67
C PRO A 89 -14.63 5.50 -2.39
N ASP A 90 -14.54 6.62 -1.66
CA ASP A 90 -14.70 7.98 -2.18
C ASP A 90 -13.35 8.65 -2.52
N ILE A 91 -12.23 7.94 -2.39
CA ILE A 91 -10.93 8.41 -2.87
C ILE A 91 -10.96 8.49 -4.40
N THR A 92 -10.51 9.63 -4.94
CA THR A 92 -10.50 9.91 -6.37
C THR A 92 -9.09 9.80 -6.96
N LEU A 93 -8.99 9.76 -8.29
CA LEU A 93 -7.70 9.84 -9.00
C LEU A 93 -6.96 11.15 -8.73
N ASP A 94 -7.69 12.25 -8.53
CA ASP A 94 -7.11 13.55 -8.16
C ASP A 94 -6.51 13.51 -6.74
N ASN A 95 -7.14 12.78 -5.81
CA ASN A 95 -6.56 12.54 -4.49
C ASN A 95 -5.25 11.76 -4.60
N TRP A 96 -5.16 10.72 -5.45
CA TRP A 96 -3.93 9.99 -5.68
C TRP A 96 -2.81 10.88 -6.22
N LEU A 97 -3.10 11.72 -7.24
CA LEU A 97 -2.14 12.68 -7.79
C LEU A 97 -1.67 13.68 -6.73
N THR A 98 -2.60 14.17 -5.91
CA THR A 98 -2.30 15.10 -4.82
C THR A 98 -1.39 14.49 -3.77
N ILE A 99 -1.68 13.27 -3.32
CA ILE A 99 -0.86 12.54 -2.33
C ILE A 99 0.53 12.26 -2.88
N ALA A 100 0.65 11.74 -4.12
CA ALA A 100 1.93 11.44 -4.73
C ALA A 100 2.82 12.68 -4.87
N ARG A 101 2.27 13.79 -5.36
CA ARG A 101 2.99 15.07 -5.48
C ARG A 101 3.40 15.62 -4.12
N ARG A 102 2.52 15.51 -3.11
CA ARG A 102 2.83 15.98 -1.77
C ARG A 102 3.98 15.20 -1.15
N ILE A 103 4.00 13.87 -1.29
CA ILE A 103 5.09 13.01 -0.81
C ILE A 103 6.40 13.38 -1.50
N ASN A 104 6.40 13.46 -2.84
CA ASN A 104 7.60 13.80 -3.60
C ASN A 104 8.14 15.18 -3.22
N ARG A 105 7.25 16.17 -2.96
CA ARG A 105 7.63 17.50 -2.48
C ARG A 105 8.22 17.46 -1.07
N ILE A 106 7.61 16.76 -0.12
CA ILE A 106 8.14 16.59 1.25
C ILE A 106 9.56 16.05 1.19
N PHE A 107 9.80 15.03 0.39
CA PHE A 107 11.11 14.43 0.25
C PHE A 107 12.12 15.33 -0.45
N ALA A 108 11.70 16.14 -1.40
CA ALA A 108 12.58 17.09 -2.09
C ALA A 108 12.96 18.29 -1.20
N GLU A 109 12.05 18.80 -0.37
CA GLU A 109 12.23 20.00 0.43
C GLU A 109 12.97 19.75 1.75
N ASP A 110 12.83 18.54 2.34
CA ASP A 110 13.42 18.26 3.65
C ASP A 110 14.18 16.90 3.66
N PRO A 111 15.52 16.94 3.58
CA PRO A 111 16.35 15.73 3.64
C PRO A 111 16.35 15.05 5.02
N LYS A 112 15.86 15.70 6.08
CA LYS A 112 15.79 15.13 7.44
C LYS A 112 14.58 14.22 7.63
N VAL A 113 13.60 14.28 6.73
CA VAL A 113 12.43 13.38 6.77
C VAL A 113 12.88 11.95 6.57
N ALA A 114 12.62 11.09 7.55
CA ALA A 114 12.92 9.67 7.51
C ALA A 114 11.93 8.88 6.64
N GLY A 115 10.64 9.23 6.71
CA GLY A 115 9.59 8.58 5.94
C GLY A 115 8.24 9.28 6.04
N VAL A 116 7.26 8.74 5.30
CA VAL A 116 5.88 9.24 5.27
C VAL A 116 4.92 8.10 5.59
N VAL A 117 3.95 8.35 6.46
CA VAL A 117 2.82 7.47 6.77
C VAL A 117 1.55 8.06 6.19
N ILE A 118 0.71 7.22 5.58
CA ILE A 118 -0.63 7.63 5.09
C ILE A 118 -1.69 6.84 5.85
N THR A 119 -2.53 7.53 6.65
CA THR A 119 -3.71 6.89 7.23
C THR A 119 -4.81 6.83 6.18
N HIS A 120 -5.41 5.66 5.99
CA HIS A 120 -6.32 5.40 4.88
C HIS A 120 -7.42 4.40 5.27
N GLY A 121 -8.55 4.44 4.58
CA GLY A 121 -9.59 3.42 4.72
C GLY A 121 -9.21 2.13 3.97
N THR A 122 -9.60 0.98 4.52
CA THR A 122 -9.09 -0.33 4.07
C THR A 122 -9.67 -0.85 2.75
N SER A 123 -10.79 -0.29 2.24
CA SER A 123 -11.44 -0.84 1.05
C SER A 123 -10.64 -0.67 -0.24
N THR A 124 -9.93 0.46 -0.40
CA THR A 124 -9.08 0.76 -1.57
C THR A 124 -7.63 1.06 -1.19
N LEU A 125 -7.23 0.70 0.03
CA LEU A 125 -5.88 0.94 0.54
C LEU A 125 -4.80 0.32 -0.34
N GLU A 126 -5.00 -0.91 -0.83
CA GLU A 126 -4.06 -1.61 -1.71
C GLU A 126 -3.88 -0.92 -3.07
N GLU A 127 -4.92 -0.27 -3.57
CA GLU A 127 -4.89 0.48 -4.83
C GLU A 127 -4.08 1.77 -4.68
N THR A 128 -4.37 2.55 -3.64
CA THR A 128 -3.59 3.76 -3.30
C THR A 128 -2.13 3.41 -3.04
N ALA A 129 -1.85 2.33 -2.30
CA ALA A 129 -0.50 1.88 -2.04
C ALA A 129 0.26 1.53 -3.33
N TYR A 130 -0.38 0.80 -4.25
CA TYR A 130 0.25 0.43 -5.50
C TYR A 130 0.47 1.65 -6.43
N PHE A 131 -0.49 2.57 -6.50
CA PHE A 131 -0.32 3.83 -7.24
C PHE A 131 0.90 4.62 -6.72
N LEU A 132 1.04 4.76 -5.41
CA LEU A 132 2.18 5.45 -4.80
C LEU A 132 3.49 4.69 -5.00
N ASN A 133 3.46 3.36 -4.98
CA ASN A 133 4.63 2.51 -5.27
C ASN A 133 5.20 2.74 -6.68
N LEU A 134 4.35 3.17 -7.62
CA LEU A 134 4.72 3.48 -8.98
C LEU A 134 5.10 4.97 -9.19
N THR A 135 4.69 5.89 -8.32
CA THR A 135 4.76 7.35 -8.56
C THR A 135 5.59 8.14 -7.56
N VAL A 136 5.91 7.57 -6.41
CA VAL A 136 6.90 8.13 -5.48
C VAL A 136 8.30 7.92 -6.06
N ARG A 137 9.16 8.95 -6.00
CA ARG A 137 10.47 8.94 -6.65
C ARG A 137 11.63 9.04 -5.66
N ASP A 138 11.46 8.46 -4.50
CA ASP A 138 12.46 8.45 -3.42
C ASP A 138 12.59 7.03 -2.84
N GLU A 139 13.70 6.74 -2.20
CA GLU A 139 13.94 5.46 -1.53
C GLU A 139 13.44 5.44 -0.09
N ARG A 140 13.15 6.62 0.48
CA ARG A 140 12.63 6.71 1.84
C ARG A 140 11.27 6.02 1.95
N PRO A 141 11.01 5.37 3.09
CA PRO A 141 9.80 4.57 3.26
C PRO A 141 8.53 5.41 3.17
N VAL A 142 7.55 4.88 2.46
CA VAL A 142 6.18 5.36 2.45
C VAL A 142 5.31 4.20 2.92
N VAL A 143 4.58 4.40 4.01
CA VAL A 143 3.82 3.36 4.69
C VAL A 143 2.34 3.74 4.74
N LEU A 144 1.48 2.90 4.17
CA LEU A 144 0.04 3.05 4.34
C LEU A 144 -0.45 2.22 5.53
N VAL A 145 -1.40 2.77 6.26
CA VAL A 145 -1.99 2.15 7.44
C VAL A 145 -3.48 2.41 7.51
N GLY A 146 -4.22 1.43 7.99
CA GLY A 146 -5.66 1.51 8.24
C GLY A 146 -6.06 0.80 9.52
N ALA A 147 -7.36 0.61 9.69
CA ALA A 147 -7.92 -0.22 10.75
C ALA A 147 -9.16 -0.96 10.26
N GLN A 148 -9.42 -2.15 10.78
CA GLN A 148 -10.64 -2.90 10.52
C GLN A 148 -11.76 -2.51 11.50
N ARG A 149 -11.41 -1.96 12.66
CA ARG A 149 -12.33 -1.48 13.67
C ARG A 149 -12.27 0.05 13.79
N PRO A 150 -13.41 0.73 13.97
CA PRO A 150 -13.40 2.18 14.18
C PRO A 150 -12.66 2.55 15.48
N ALA A 151 -12.17 3.78 15.57
CA ALA A 151 -11.36 4.25 16.70
C ALA A 151 -12.07 4.14 18.06
N THR A 152 -13.41 4.18 18.08
CA THR A 152 -14.24 4.05 19.30
C THR A 152 -14.54 2.59 19.67
N ALA A 153 -14.16 1.62 18.83
CA ALA A 153 -14.50 0.22 19.08
C ALA A 153 -13.72 -0.37 20.27
N ILE A 154 -14.37 -1.31 20.96
CA ILE A 154 -13.63 -2.14 21.93
C ILE A 154 -12.53 -2.90 21.19
N SER A 155 -11.31 -2.86 21.71
CA SER A 155 -10.15 -3.47 21.07
C SER A 155 -9.89 -2.96 19.63
N ALA A 156 -9.98 -1.63 19.43
CA ALA A 156 -9.64 -0.98 18.18
C ALA A 156 -8.18 -1.29 17.78
N ASP A 157 -7.97 -1.69 16.51
CA ASP A 157 -6.65 -2.05 15.97
C ASP A 157 -5.85 -0.84 15.46
N GLY A 158 -6.53 0.31 15.25
CA GLY A 158 -5.93 1.52 14.70
C GLY A 158 -4.72 2.07 15.46
N PRO A 159 -4.77 2.20 16.80
CA PRO A 159 -3.67 2.78 17.57
C PRO A 159 -2.35 2.01 17.41
N LEU A 160 -2.34 0.68 17.54
CA LEU A 160 -1.13 -0.12 17.37
C LEU A 160 -0.67 -0.14 15.89
N ASN A 161 -1.61 -0.25 14.95
CA ASN A 161 -1.28 -0.17 13.53
C ASN A 161 -0.58 1.15 13.18
N LEU A 162 -1.09 2.29 13.70
CA LEU A 162 -0.48 3.61 13.48
C LEU A 162 0.92 3.71 14.09
N LEU A 163 1.10 3.25 15.32
CA LEU A 163 2.40 3.20 15.97
C LEU A 163 3.40 2.38 15.15
N ASN A 164 3.01 1.18 14.70
CA ASN A 164 3.85 0.29 13.91
C ASN A 164 4.18 0.85 12.54
N ALA A 165 3.24 1.56 11.90
CA ALA A 165 3.49 2.26 10.64
C ALA A 165 4.53 3.38 10.82
N ILE A 166 4.46 4.15 11.91
CA ILE A 166 5.43 5.20 12.22
C ILE A 166 6.80 4.61 12.56
N ARG A 167 6.86 3.53 13.36
CA ARG A 167 8.11 2.80 13.64
C ARG A 167 8.75 2.30 12.34
N THR A 168 7.95 1.76 11.42
CA THR A 168 8.44 1.29 10.11
C THR A 168 8.93 2.45 9.24
N ALA A 169 8.21 3.57 9.20
CA ALA A 169 8.61 4.76 8.43
C ALA A 169 9.87 5.44 9.00
N ALA A 170 10.12 5.27 10.31
CA ALA A 170 11.31 5.78 10.99
C ALA A 170 12.54 4.84 10.87
N ALA A 171 12.32 3.57 10.51
CA ALA A 171 13.36 2.54 10.48
C ALA A 171 14.28 2.68 9.25
N PRO A 172 15.61 2.78 9.44
CA PRO A 172 16.56 2.84 8.31
C PRO A 172 16.48 1.62 7.38
N GLU A 173 16.15 0.44 7.89
CA GLU A 173 16.02 -0.83 7.17
C GLU A 173 14.83 -0.84 6.21
N ALA A 174 13.87 0.05 6.38
CA ALA A 174 12.71 0.21 5.50
C ALA A 174 13.05 0.95 4.19
N ARG A 175 14.22 1.61 4.13
CA ARG A 175 14.68 2.33 2.94
C ARG A 175 14.88 1.37 1.77
N GLY A 176 14.42 1.76 0.59
CA GLY A 176 14.53 0.95 -0.64
C GLY A 176 13.57 -0.26 -0.70
N LYS A 177 12.61 -0.38 0.23
CA LYS A 177 11.62 -1.46 0.23
C LYS A 177 10.37 -1.16 -0.61
N GLY A 178 10.28 0.04 -1.20
CA GLY A 178 9.09 0.50 -1.90
C GLY A 178 8.02 1.04 -0.96
N VAL A 179 6.80 1.19 -1.46
CA VAL A 179 5.65 1.53 -0.64
C VAL A 179 5.13 0.27 0.05
N MET A 180 4.79 0.40 1.32
CA MET A 180 4.38 -0.72 2.19
C MET A 180 3.00 -0.48 2.79
N ILE A 181 2.32 -1.57 3.14
CA ILE A 181 1.16 -1.55 4.02
C ILE A 181 1.57 -2.22 5.33
N VAL A 182 1.37 -1.52 6.45
CA VAL A 182 1.64 -2.04 7.79
C VAL A 182 0.33 -2.10 8.57
N MET A 183 -0.11 -3.31 8.85
CA MET A 183 -1.30 -3.62 9.65
C MET A 183 -1.13 -4.97 10.33
N ASN A 184 -1.66 -5.12 11.55
CA ASN A 184 -1.65 -6.38 12.29
C ASN A 184 -0.21 -6.94 12.46
N ASP A 185 0.73 -6.03 12.79
CA ASP A 185 2.17 -6.28 12.99
C ASP A 185 2.93 -6.78 11.73
N GLU A 186 2.27 -6.89 10.58
CA GLU A 186 2.79 -7.39 9.33
C GLU A 186 3.14 -6.27 8.35
N ILE A 187 4.31 -6.37 7.71
CA ILE A 187 4.78 -5.43 6.69
C ILE A 187 4.62 -6.08 5.31
N ASN A 188 3.79 -5.51 4.48
CA ASN A 188 3.48 -6.01 3.15
C ASN A 188 3.95 -5.07 2.04
N ALA A 189 4.44 -5.63 0.91
CA ALA A 189 4.74 -4.84 -0.28
C ALA A 189 3.45 -4.38 -0.98
N ALA A 190 3.37 -3.11 -1.36
CA ALA A 190 2.19 -2.55 -2.04
C ALA A 190 1.80 -3.29 -3.33
N ARG A 191 2.77 -3.81 -4.08
CA ARG A 191 2.49 -4.57 -5.31
C ARG A 191 1.79 -5.90 -5.04
N GLU A 192 2.12 -6.55 -3.93
CA GLU A 192 1.80 -7.96 -3.68
C GLU A 192 0.58 -8.15 -2.77
N VAL A 193 0.40 -7.21 -1.84
CA VAL A 193 -0.65 -7.29 -0.83
C VAL A 193 -2.05 -7.09 -1.41
N THR A 194 -3.03 -7.82 -0.88
CA THR A 194 -4.45 -7.61 -1.18
C THR A 194 -5.30 -7.78 0.08
N LYS A 195 -6.46 -7.10 0.11
CA LYS A 195 -7.46 -7.29 1.16
C LYS A 195 -8.22 -8.60 0.91
N THR A 196 -7.93 -9.62 1.71
CA THR A 196 -8.47 -10.98 1.52
C THR A 196 -9.75 -11.26 2.31
N ASN A 197 -10.12 -10.39 3.24
CA ASN A 197 -11.29 -10.57 4.09
C ASN A 197 -11.99 -9.24 4.36
N THR A 198 -13.30 -9.27 4.58
CA THR A 198 -14.12 -8.07 4.82
C THR A 198 -13.94 -7.48 6.22
N TYR A 199 -13.72 -8.30 7.26
CA TYR A 199 -13.75 -7.88 8.67
C TYR A 199 -12.53 -8.30 9.51
N ARG A 200 -11.78 -9.34 9.11
CA ARG A 200 -10.68 -9.86 9.93
C ARG A 200 -9.51 -8.90 9.98
N LEU A 201 -8.82 -8.84 11.14
CA LEU A 201 -7.66 -7.95 11.33
C LEU A 201 -6.48 -8.36 10.44
N GLU A 202 -6.25 -9.67 10.30
CA GLU A 202 -5.22 -10.27 9.45
C GLU A 202 -5.61 -10.30 7.95
N THR A 203 -6.33 -9.29 7.48
CA THR A 203 -6.93 -9.28 6.14
C THR A 203 -5.98 -8.91 5.01
N PHE A 204 -4.95 -8.11 5.28
CA PHE A 204 -3.98 -7.71 4.26
C PHE A 204 -2.88 -8.77 4.14
N ARG A 205 -2.90 -9.49 3.02
CA ARG A 205 -1.99 -10.61 2.79
C ARG A 205 -1.39 -10.57 1.39
N ALA A 206 -0.18 -11.10 1.25
CA ALA A 206 0.44 -11.44 -0.02
C ALA A 206 0.51 -12.98 -0.12
N PRO A 207 -0.56 -13.69 -0.53
CA PRO A 207 -0.71 -15.13 -0.31
C PRO A 207 0.38 -15.98 -0.96
N GLU A 208 0.93 -15.57 -2.11
CA GLU A 208 1.98 -16.32 -2.81
C GLU A 208 3.39 -15.93 -2.38
N LEU A 209 3.61 -14.64 -2.09
CA LEU A 209 4.95 -14.10 -1.88
C LEU A 209 5.25 -13.83 -0.40
N GLY A 210 4.24 -13.73 0.46
CA GLY A 210 4.37 -13.51 1.90
C GLY A 210 4.74 -12.07 2.26
N PHE A 211 4.95 -11.84 3.55
CA PHE A 211 5.28 -10.54 4.12
C PHE A 211 6.72 -10.13 3.79
N LEU A 212 6.99 -8.82 3.77
CA LEU A 212 8.37 -8.29 3.75
C LEU A 212 9.05 -8.47 5.10
N GLY A 213 8.29 -8.37 6.17
CA GLY A 213 8.77 -8.43 7.55
C GLY A 213 7.67 -8.19 8.56
N TYR A 214 8.10 -7.93 9.79
CA TYR A 214 7.23 -7.73 10.94
C TYR A 214 7.66 -6.55 11.79
N VAL A 215 6.73 -6.01 12.58
CA VAL A 215 7.01 -5.02 13.61
C VAL A 215 6.82 -5.72 14.97
N ASP A 216 7.91 -6.21 15.51
CA ASP A 216 7.93 -6.87 16.83
C ASP A 216 8.07 -5.84 17.97
N ALA A 217 7.93 -6.30 19.19
CA ALA A 217 8.01 -5.43 20.37
C ALA A 217 9.36 -4.69 20.47
N ASP A 218 10.45 -5.36 20.09
CA ASP A 218 11.81 -4.84 20.18
C ASP A 218 12.24 -4.05 18.93
N ARG A 219 11.79 -4.43 17.73
CA ARG A 219 12.29 -3.84 16.47
C ARG A 219 11.38 -4.05 15.25
N VAL A 220 11.69 -3.34 14.19
CA VAL A 220 11.20 -3.58 12.82
C VAL A 220 12.16 -4.53 12.12
N SER A 221 11.65 -5.64 11.57
CA SER A 221 12.49 -6.67 10.95
C SER A 221 12.05 -6.96 9.54
N PHE A 222 12.99 -6.97 8.59
CA PHE A 222 12.76 -7.33 7.18
C PHE A 222 13.48 -8.63 6.83
N TYR A 223 12.78 -9.54 6.13
CA TYR A 223 13.29 -10.84 5.71
C TYR A 223 13.39 -10.97 4.19
N ARG A 224 12.73 -10.07 3.42
CA ARG A 224 12.80 -10.01 1.96
C ARG A 224 12.55 -8.62 1.40
N SER A 225 12.65 -8.48 0.07
CA SER A 225 12.32 -7.27 -0.67
C SER A 225 11.59 -7.65 -1.96
N SER A 226 10.79 -6.74 -2.52
CA SER A 226 10.24 -6.90 -3.87
C SER A 226 11.37 -6.75 -4.91
N THR A 227 11.35 -7.61 -5.93
CA THR A 227 12.31 -7.55 -7.05
C THR A 227 11.82 -6.69 -8.21
N LYS A 228 10.54 -6.34 -8.23
CA LYS A 228 9.93 -5.52 -9.28
C LYS A 228 10.34 -4.04 -9.15
N ARG A 229 10.25 -3.28 -10.24
CA ARG A 229 10.53 -1.84 -10.23
C ARG A 229 9.51 -1.09 -9.38
N HIS A 230 10.01 -0.12 -8.61
CA HIS A 230 9.17 0.73 -7.77
C HIS A 230 9.90 2.02 -7.38
N THR A 231 9.19 2.98 -6.84
CA THR A 231 9.67 4.22 -6.20
C THR A 231 10.80 4.90 -6.98
N SER A 232 12.01 5.04 -6.43
CA SER A 232 13.15 5.73 -7.06
C SER A 232 13.54 5.14 -8.42
N ARG A 233 13.26 3.85 -8.66
CA ARG A 233 13.51 3.17 -9.94
C ARG A 233 12.33 3.26 -10.91
N SER A 234 11.20 3.84 -10.50
CA SER A 234 10.03 4.00 -11.37
C SER A 234 10.29 5.01 -12.48
N GLU A 235 9.70 4.76 -13.65
CA GLU A 235 9.71 5.69 -14.77
C GLU A 235 8.50 6.62 -14.82
N PHE A 236 7.54 6.47 -13.90
CA PHE A 236 6.31 7.26 -13.91
C PHE A 236 6.47 8.53 -13.09
N ASP A 237 6.46 9.67 -13.78
CA ASP A 237 6.45 11.00 -13.17
C ASP A 237 5.06 11.62 -13.33
N VAL A 238 4.42 11.92 -12.20
CA VAL A 238 3.08 12.51 -12.16
C VAL A 238 3.08 14.01 -11.87
N SER A 239 4.24 14.66 -11.86
CA SER A 239 4.39 16.08 -11.52
C SER A 239 3.55 16.98 -12.44
N SER A 240 3.53 16.69 -13.75
CA SER A 240 2.83 17.46 -14.79
C SER A 240 1.52 16.84 -15.25
N ILE A 241 1.11 15.67 -14.74
CA ILE A 241 -0.10 14.99 -15.18
C ILE A 241 -1.32 15.67 -14.58
N THR A 242 -2.18 16.24 -15.41
CA THR A 242 -3.43 16.88 -14.94
C THR A 242 -4.57 15.90 -14.75
N ALA A 243 -4.64 14.84 -15.56
CA ALA A 243 -5.62 13.77 -15.45
C ALA A 243 -5.04 12.45 -15.94
N LEU A 244 -5.43 11.35 -15.29
CA LEU A 244 -5.06 10.01 -15.71
C LEU A 244 -5.97 9.52 -16.84
N PRO A 245 -5.46 8.73 -17.81
CA PRO A 245 -6.26 8.12 -18.85
C PRO A 245 -7.35 7.22 -18.27
N LYS A 246 -8.53 7.24 -18.89
CA LYS A 246 -9.63 6.38 -18.48
C LYS A 246 -9.32 4.92 -18.81
N VAL A 247 -9.37 4.05 -17.80
CA VAL A 247 -9.18 2.60 -17.90
C VAL A 247 -10.18 1.95 -16.95
N ASP A 248 -10.98 1.02 -17.46
CA ASP A 248 -11.98 0.33 -16.67
C ASP A 248 -11.80 -1.20 -16.71
N ILE A 249 -12.52 -1.90 -15.83
CA ILE A 249 -12.39 -3.34 -15.64
C ILE A 249 -13.67 -4.03 -16.11
N VAL A 250 -13.54 -5.02 -16.97
CA VAL A 250 -14.60 -5.98 -17.31
C VAL A 250 -14.44 -7.21 -16.44
N TYR A 251 -15.47 -7.53 -15.65
CA TYR A 251 -15.47 -8.69 -14.79
C TYR A 251 -16.13 -9.89 -15.49
N SER A 252 -15.36 -10.95 -15.78
CA SER A 252 -15.82 -12.14 -16.45
C SER A 252 -16.48 -13.12 -15.49
N TYR A 253 -17.63 -13.70 -15.89
CA TYR A 253 -18.37 -14.74 -15.17
C TYR A 253 -19.10 -15.62 -16.20
N VAL A 254 -19.85 -16.64 -15.74
CA VAL A 254 -20.66 -17.48 -16.64
C VAL A 254 -21.70 -16.61 -17.35
N GLU A 255 -21.68 -16.60 -18.68
CA GLU A 255 -22.55 -15.75 -19.51
C GLU A 255 -22.41 -14.25 -19.21
N SER A 256 -21.17 -13.78 -18.97
CA SER A 256 -20.92 -12.34 -18.79
C SER A 256 -21.42 -11.54 -19.98
N ASN A 257 -22.06 -10.40 -19.70
CA ASN A 257 -22.66 -9.55 -20.75
C ASN A 257 -21.56 -8.89 -21.61
N PRO A 258 -21.42 -9.30 -22.90
CA PRO A 258 -20.37 -8.75 -23.77
C PRO A 258 -20.62 -7.28 -24.17
N ALA A 259 -21.85 -6.75 -24.01
CA ALA A 259 -22.16 -5.35 -24.27
C ALA A 259 -21.38 -4.39 -23.36
N MET A 260 -20.87 -4.86 -22.21
CA MET A 260 -19.99 -4.05 -21.34
C MET A 260 -18.72 -3.59 -22.05
N ILE A 261 -18.15 -4.43 -22.92
CA ILE A 261 -16.96 -4.07 -23.71
C ILE A 261 -17.27 -2.89 -24.64
N GLN A 262 -18.41 -2.96 -25.36
CA GLN A 262 -18.81 -1.89 -26.28
C GLN A 262 -19.15 -0.60 -25.54
N ALA A 263 -19.76 -0.69 -24.36
CA ALA A 263 -20.08 0.46 -23.53
C ALA A 263 -18.81 1.21 -23.07
N LEU A 264 -17.76 0.48 -22.67
CA LEU A 264 -16.48 1.09 -22.30
C LEU A 264 -15.80 1.76 -23.48
N VAL A 265 -15.82 1.13 -24.66
CA VAL A 265 -15.30 1.75 -25.89
C VAL A 265 -16.06 3.04 -26.21
N ALA A 266 -17.40 3.00 -26.16
CA ALA A 266 -18.24 4.16 -26.41
C ALA A 266 -18.04 5.29 -25.39
N SER A 267 -17.69 4.94 -24.14
CA SER A 267 -17.38 5.93 -23.09
C SER A 267 -15.98 6.54 -23.19
N GLY A 268 -15.20 6.15 -24.20
CA GLY A 268 -13.87 6.73 -24.47
C GLY A 268 -12.73 6.14 -23.65
N ASP A 269 -12.87 4.92 -23.17
CA ASP A 269 -11.82 4.22 -22.45
C ASP A 269 -10.57 4.03 -23.30
N ARG A 270 -9.42 4.38 -22.76
CA ARG A 270 -8.12 4.25 -23.41
C ARG A 270 -7.49 2.87 -23.16
N GLY A 271 -7.99 2.14 -22.16
CA GLY A 271 -7.61 0.78 -21.84
C GLY A 271 -8.74 0.02 -21.20
N ILE A 272 -8.75 -1.29 -21.37
CA ILE A 272 -9.71 -2.22 -20.75
C ILE A 272 -8.92 -3.36 -20.11
N VAL A 273 -9.16 -3.60 -18.83
CA VAL A 273 -8.59 -4.73 -18.09
C VAL A 273 -9.67 -5.79 -17.90
N PHE A 274 -9.39 -7.02 -18.28
CA PHE A 274 -10.28 -8.14 -18.02
C PHE A 274 -9.92 -8.80 -16.69
N ALA A 275 -10.82 -8.76 -15.73
CA ALA A 275 -10.83 -9.64 -14.55
C ALA A 275 -11.34 -11.01 -15.01
N ALA A 276 -10.53 -11.70 -15.80
CA ALA A 276 -10.92 -12.89 -16.53
C ALA A 276 -11.01 -14.14 -15.62
N THR A 277 -11.58 -15.22 -16.13
CA THR A 277 -11.74 -16.49 -15.41
C THR A 277 -10.42 -17.28 -15.36
N GLY A 278 -10.20 -18.02 -14.28
CA GLY A 278 -9.05 -18.94 -14.13
C GLY A 278 -7.73 -18.27 -14.47
N ALA A 279 -6.93 -18.83 -15.35
CA ALA A 279 -5.62 -18.31 -15.78
C ALA A 279 -5.72 -17.11 -16.77
N GLY A 280 -6.71 -16.25 -16.63
CA GLY A 280 -6.93 -15.11 -17.51
C GLY A 280 -7.67 -15.51 -18.81
N THR A 281 -8.62 -16.46 -18.74
CA THR A 281 -9.34 -16.96 -19.91
C THR A 281 -10.63 -16.18 -20.15
N LEU A 282 -10.81 -15.67 -21.38
CA LEU A 282 -12.03 -15.06 -21.87
C LEU A 282 -12.93 -16.13 -22.50
N SER A 283 -14.23 -15.96 -22.33
CA SER A 283 -15.25 -16.80 -22.99
C SER A 283 -15.28 -16.55 -24.52
N SER A 284 -15.91 -17.47 -25.26
CA SER A 284 -16.14 -17.26 -26.70
C SER A 284 -16.99 -16.02 -26.99
N PHE A 285 -17.96 -15.72 -26.13
CA PHE A 285 -18.80 -14.51 -26.21
C PHE A 285 -17.98 -13.22 -26.07
N GLU A 286 -17.08 -13.17 -25.08
CA GLU A 286 -16.19 -12.03 -24.88
C GLU A 286 -15.20 -11.87 -26.06
N LYS A 287 -14.61 -12.98 -26.54
CA LYS A 287 -13.74 -12.96 -27.73
C LYS A 287 -14.48 -12.48 -28.98
N GLN A 288 -15.75 -12.88 -29.16
CA GLN A 288 -16.58 -12.41 -30.26
C GLN A 288 -16.88 -10.90 -30.14
N ALA A 289 -17.21 -10.43 -28.94
CA ALA A 289 -17.47 -9.02 -28.68
C ALA A 289 -16.23 -8.13 -28.88
N LEU A 290 -15.04 -8.69 -28.79
CA LEU A 290 -13.79 -7.97 -29.08
C LEU A 290 -13.55 -7.76 -30.58
N GLN A 291 -14.18 -8.51 -31.50
CA GLN A 291 -13.90 -8.40 -32.93
C GLN A 291 -14.07 -6.97 -33.48
N PRO A 292 -15.15 -6.24 -33.18
CA PRO A 292 -15.28 -4.84 -33.59
C PRO A 292 -14.17 -3.93 -33.00
N VAL A 293 -13.75 -4.19 -31.75
CA VAL A 293 -12.68 -3.42 -31.10
C VAL A 293 -11.33 -3.68 -31.79
N LEU A 294 -11.05 -4.95 -32.13
CA LEU A 294 -9.81 -5.33 -32.82
C LEU A 294 -9.73 -4.77 -34.25
N ALA A 295 -10.88 -4.53 -34.90
CA ALA A 295 -10.96 -3.90 -36.20
C ALA A 295 -10.71 -2.36 -36.18
N MET A 296 -10.71 -1.73 -34.99
CA MET A 296 -10.42 -0.30 -34.85
C MET A 296 -8.96 0.01 -35.20
N PRO A 297 -8.67 1.21 -35.73
CA PRO A 297 -7.29 1.67 -35.90
C PRO A 297 -6.52 1.63 -34.58
N GLN A 298 -5.28 1.18 -34.59
CA GLN A 298 -4.44 1.04 -33.39
C GLN A 298 -4.33 2.35 -32.60
N ALA A 299 -4.34 3.49 -33.27
CA ALA A 299 -4.26 4.81 -32.63
C ALA A 299 -5.44 5.13 -31.71
N THR A 300 -6.63 4.58 -31.98
CA THR A 300 -7.87 4.86 -31.24
C THR A 300 -8.36 3.67 -30.41
N ARG A 301 -7.94 2.45 -30.79
CA ARG A 301 -8.34 1.22 -30.10
C ARG A 301 -7.84 1.22 -28.64
N PRO A 302 -8.69 0.90 -27.65
CA PRO A 302 -8.22 0.75 -26.27
C PRO A 302 -7.16 -0.35 -26.15
N VAL A 303 -6.19 -0.16 -25.29
CA VAL A 303 -5.22 -1.21 -24.94
C VAL A 303 -5.90 -2.25 -24.07
N LEU A 304 -5.74 -3.53 -24.43
CA LEU A 304 -6.42 -4.65 -23.78
C LEU A 304 -5.43 -5.42 -22.90
N VAL A 305 -5.78 -5.59 -21.62
CA VAL A 305 -4.97 -6.32 -20.64
C VAL A 305 -5.78 -7.46 -20.03
N ARG A 306 -5.17 -8.64 -19.92
CA ARG A 306 -5.77 -9.79 -19.23
C ARG A 306 -5.16 -9.94 -17.84
N SER A 307 -5.99 -9.83 -16.81
CA SER A 307 -5.72 -10.22 -15.43
C SER A 307 -6.67 -11.38 -15.05
N SER A 308 -6.65 -11.80 -13.79
CA SER A 308 -7.53 -12.85 -13.30
C SER A 308 -8.31 -12.40 -12.06
N ARG A 309 -9.59 -12.83 -11.99
CA ARG A 309 -10.43 -12.63 -10.82
C ARG A 309 -10.13 -13.59 -9.66
N THR A 310 -9.21 -14.55 -9.86
CA THR A 310 -8.86 -15.53 -8.81
C THR A 310 -8.07 -14.92 -7.65
N GLY A 311 -7.54 -13.70 -7.85
CA GLY A 311 -6.80 -12.96 -6.82
C GLY A 311 -5.33 -13.36 -6.67
N ASN A 312 -4.93 -14.53 -7.18
CA ASN A 312 -3.55 -15.03 -7.11
C ASN A 312 -3.20 -15.77 -8.40
N GLY A 313 -1.90 -16.01 -8.61
CA GLY A 313 -1.40 -16.72 -9.78
C GLY A 313 -1.05 -15.80 -10.94
N ARG A 314 -0.27 -16.34 -11.87
CA ARG A 314 0.21 -15.62 -13.04
C ARG A 314 -0.73 -15.78 -14.23
N VAL A 315 -1.03 -14.67 -14.87
CA VAL A 315 -1.59 -14.64 -16.23
C VAL A 315 -0.42 -14.53 -17.21
N ILE A 316 -0.13 -15.60 -17.93
CA ILE A 316 1.02 -15.70 -18.84
C ILE A 316 0.63 -15.32 -20.28
N ALA A 317 1.64 -15.02 -21.11
CA ALA A 317 1.48 -14.86 -22.55
C ALA A 317 1.00 -16.17 -23.18
N ARG A 318 0.12 -16.04 -24.17
CA ARG A 318 -0.42 -17.15 -24.97
C ARG A 318 -0.60 -16.68 -26.40
N GLU A 319 -0.21 -17.50 -27.36
CA GLU A 319 -0.22 -17.17 -28.78
C GLU A 319 -1.60 -16.68 -29.28
N ASP A 320 -2.68 -17.35 -28.86
CA ASP A 320 -4.05 -16.99 -29.27
C ASP A 320 -4.46 -15.57 -28.76
N TYR A 321 -4.00 -15.17 -27.58
CA TYR A 321 -4.27 -13.83 -27.03
C TYR A 321 -3.27 -12.78 -27.52
N ASP A 322 -2.00 -13.18 -27.71
CA ASP A 322 -0.99 -12.28 -28.27
C ASP A 322 -1.38 -11.85 -29.71
N ALA A 323 -1.93 -12.78 -30.53
CA ALA A 323 -2.49 -12.48 -31.84
C ALA A 323 -3.68 -11.49 -31.80
N MET A 324 -4.42 -11.45 -30.72
CA MET A 324 -5.49 -10.48 -30.45
C MET A 324 -4.98 -9.18 -29.80
N GLY A 325 -3.69 -9.07 -29.51
CA GLY A 325 -3.10 -7.90 -28.85
C GLY A 325 -3.47 -7.74 -27.38
N LEU A 326 -3.84 -8.83 -26.68
CA LEU A 326 -4.13 -8.81 -25.25
C LEU A 326 -2.86 -9.05 -24.41
N ILE A 327 -2.50 -8.08 -23.60
CA ILE A 327 -1.30 -8.09 -22.77
C ILE A 327 -1.57 -8.85 -21.47
N PRO A 328 -0.73 -9.82 -21.06
CA PRO A 328 -0.89 -10.49 -19.78
C PRO A 328 -0.43 -9.61 -18.62
N ALA A 329 -1.19 -9.61 -17.52
CA ALA A 329 -0.90 -8.80 -16.34
C ALA A 329 0.07 -9.44 -15.33
N ASP A 330 0.68 -10.58 -15.64
CA ASP A 330 1.51 -11.35 -14.72
C ASP A 330 0.72 -11.68 -13.43
N THR A 331 1.24 -11.33 -12.25
CA THR A 331 0.60 -11.55 -10.94
C THR A 331 -0.28 -10.38 -10.46
N LEU A 332 -0.46 -9.34 -11.26
CA LEU A 332 -1.25 -8.19 -10.85
C LEU A 332 -2.75 -8.52 -10.83
N SER A 333 -3.40 -8.18 -9.72
CA SER A 333 -4.87 -8.20 -9.63
C SER A 333 -5.48 -7.22 -10.65
N PRO A 334 -6.76 -7.36 -11.03
CA PRO A 334 -7.38 -6.48 -12.03
C PRO A 334 -7.30 -5.00 -11.68
N GLN A 335 -7.51 -4.62 -10.42
CA GLN A 335 -7.43 -3.25 -9.94
C GLN A 335 -6.00 -2.70 -10.03
N LYS A 336 -4.98 -3.50 -9.73
CA LYS A 336 -3.58 -3.09 -9.86
C LYS A 336 -3.13 -3.05 -11.33
N ALA A 337 -3.55 -4.00 -12.14
CA ALA A 337 -3.31 -3.98 -13.58
C ALA A 337 -3.93 -2.71 -14.23
N ARG A 338 -5.12 -2.29 -13.77
CA ARG A 338 -5.76 -1.04 -14.17
C ARG A 338 -4.87 0.18 -13.84
N ILE A 339 -4.33 0.25 -12.64
CA ILE A 339 -3.45 1.34 -12.21
C ILE A 339 -2.18 1.40 -13.06
N LEU A 340 -1.52 0.26 -13.28
CA LEU A 340 -0.32 0.21 -14.11
C LEU A 340 -0.62 0.62 -15.55
N LEU A 341 -1.75 0.17 -16.11
CA LEU A 341 -2.16 0.55 -17.47
C LEU A 341 -2.47 2.05 -17.58
N MET A 342 -3.16 2.65 -16.60
CA MET A 342 -3.37 4.10 -16.58
C MET A 342 -2.05 4.87 -16.66
N LEU A 343 -1.08 4.48 -15.84
CA LEU A 343 0.23 5.13 -15.83
C LEU A 343 1.02 4.86 -17.11
N ALA A 344 1.02 3.65 -17.65
CA ALA A 344 1.65 3.32 -18.92
C ALA A 344 1.09 4.18 -20.07
N LEU A 345 -0.22 4.35 -20.11
CA LEU A 345 -0.91 5.16 -21.13
C LEU A 345 -0.63 6.67 -21.04
N THR A 346 -0.06 7.17 -19.97
CA THR A 346 0.47 8.55 -19.93
C THR A 346 1.77 8.70 -20.73
N ARG A 347 2.45 7.61 -21.05
CA ARG A 347 3.76 7.59 -21.71
C ARG A 347 3.72 7.05 -23.13
N THR A 348 2.98 5.97 -23.33
CA THR A 348 3.01 5.23 -24.60
C THR A 348 1.69 4.53 -24.89
N ARG A 349 1.47 4.23 -26.17
CA ARG A 349 0.43 3.31 -26.65
C ARG A 349 1.02 2.12 -27.41
N ASP A 350 2.35 2.03 -27.49
CA ASP A 350 3.04 0.89 -28.11
C ASP A 350 2.80 -0.38 -27.26
N PRO A 351 2.14 -1.41 -27.81
CA PRO A 351 1.85 -2.64 -27.09
C PRO A 351 3.12 -3.36 -26.57
N ASN A 352 4.23 -3.28 -27.29
CA ASN A 352 5.48 -3.91 -26.87
C ASN A 352 6.06 -3.23 -25.65
N GLU A 353 6.03 -1.90 -25.64
CA GLU A 353 6.49 -1.11 -24.51
C GLU A 353 5.58 -1.30 -23.27
N ILE A 354 4.26 -1.38 -23.47
CA ILE A 354 3.31 -1.69 -22.39
C ILE A 354 3.56 -3.12 -21.86
N LYS A 355 3.82 -4.10 -22.72
CA LYS A 355 4.16 -5.48 -22.31
C LYS A 355 5.46 -5.51 -21.49
N ARG A 356 6.49 -4.72 -21.88
CA ARG A 356 7.71 -4.53 -21.07
C ARG A 356 7.36 -3.99 -19.68
N ILE A 357 6.55 -2.92 -19.61
CA ILE A 357 6.11 -2.31 -18.35
C ILE A 357 5.44 -3.37 -17.46
N PHE A 358 4.49 -4.15 -17.96
CA PHE A 358 3.84 -5.22 -17.19
C PHE A 358 4.80 -6.34 -16.75
N THR A 359 5.93 -6.49 -17.43
CA THR A 359 6.96 -7.46 -17.04
C THR A 359 7.87 -6.94 -15.93
N GLU A 360 8.21 -5.65 -15.95
CA GLU A 360 9.17 -5.05 -15.03
C GLU A 360 8.54 -4.57 -13.71
N TYR A 361 7.28 -4.18 -13.73
CA TYR A 361 6.51 -3.67 -12.58
C TYR A 361 5.51 -4.71 -11.98
#